data_e4178006ec07a4b97a00c07341017e59
#
_entry.id   e4178006ec07a4b97a00c07341017e59
#
_cell.length_a   1.000
_cell.length_b   1.000
_cell.length_c   1.000
_cell.angle_alpha   90.00
_cell.angle_beta   90.00
_cell.angle_gamma   90.00
#
_symmetry.space_group_name_H-M   'P 1'
#
loop_
_entity.id
_entity.type
_entity.pdbx_description
1 polymer ?
#
loop_
_entity_poly.entity_id
_entity_poly.type
_entity_poly.pdbx_seq_one_letter_code
_entity_poly.pdbx_strand_id
1 'polypeptide(L)'
;MVNQLLVTLVNSVLGTGKQTARGNIAYTCPHCSHHKPKLEINFTENKEGNNPWHCWVCNKKGKSILQLLRKAGASQDKISEAKTYVKDVSYVSTEKSVSTLKLPAEYTRLDQLNNNSIIKRHAAAYLKNRGVNTTDISKYDMGYCESGLYKNMIVIPTYDADGRLNYFTARSFEKEAFVKYRNPQTSRDIIPNEHFINWNLPII
;
A
#
# COMPACT_ATOMS: atom_id res chain seq x y z
N MET A 1 -3.50 -28.39 5.86
CA MET A 1 -2.34 -28.82 6.68
C MET A 1 -1.16 -27.89 6.39
N VAL A 2 -0.17 -27.81 7.29
CA VAL A 2 1.08 -27.07 7.03
C VAL A 2 1.99 -27.95 6.16
N ASN A 3 2.50 -27.39 5.05
CA ASN A 3 3.42 -28.12 4.16
C ASN A 3 4.82 -28.16 4.80
N GLN A 4 5.13 -29.25 5.49
CA GLN A 4 6.35 -29.40 6.27
C GLN A 4 7.62 -29.48 5.39
N LEU A 5 7.52 -30.04 4.19
CA LEU A 5 8.64 -30.11 3.24
C LEU A 5 9.04 -28.69 2.79
N LEU A 6 8.05 -27.88 2.47
CA LEU A 6 8.28 -26.48 2.11
C LEU A 6 8.89 -25.68 3.27
N VAL A 7 8.44 -25.91 4.52
CA VAL A 7 9.03 -25.28 5.72
C VAL A 7 10.50 -25.66 5.85
N THR A 8 10.85 -26.95 5.69
CA THR A 8 12.24 -27.42 5.77
C THR A 8 13.13 -26.76 4.71
N LEU A 9 12.63 -26.67 3.48
CA LEU A 9 13.34 -26.01 2.40
C LEU A 9 13.54 -24.52 2.68
N VAL A 10 12.52 -23.83 3.14
CA VAL A 10 12.63 -22.39 3.49
C VAL A 10 13.59 -22.17 4.66
N ASN A 11 13.59 -23.05 5.65
CA ASN A 11 14.56 -23.02 6.75
C ASN A 11 16.02 -23.15 6.25
N SER A 12 16.25 -23.95 5.20
CA SER A 12 17.59 -24.10 4.61
C SER A 12 18.09 -22.83 3.87
N VAL A 13 17.19 -21.89 3.58
CA VAL A 13 17.51 -20.64 2.87
C VAL A 13 17.49 -19.42 3.81
N LEU A 14 16.48 -19.32 4.65
CA LEU A 14 16.26 -18.16 5.54
C LEU A 14 16.75 -18.38 6.97
N GLY A 15 17.25 -19.59 7.29
CA GLY A 15 17.55 -20.00 8.66
C GLY A 15 16.30 -20.50 9.39
N THR A 16 16.47 -20.98 10.61
CA THR A 16 15.37 -21.54 11.41
C THR A 16 14.38 -20.44 11.82
N GLY A 17 13.12 -20.60 11.40
CA GLY A 17 12.03 -19.69 11.74
C GLY A 17 11.47 -19.95 13.15
N LYS A 18 10.73 -18.95 13.68
CA LYS A 18 9.99 -19.02 14.94
C LYS A 18 8.50 -19.07 14.70
N GLN A 19 7.81 -20.04 15.28
CA GLN A 19 6.35 -20.13 15.19
C GLN A 19 5.68 -18.94 15.89
N THR A 20 4.68 -18.36 15.24
CA THR A 20 3.87 -17.26 15.79
C THR A 20 2.58 -17.80 16.40
N ALA A 21 1.94 -17.03 17.28
CA ALA A 21 0.66 -17.39 17.87
C ALA A 21 -0.47 -17.60 16.84
N ARG A 22 -0.32 -17.05 15.62
CA ARG A 22 -1.29 -17.20 14.52
C ARG A 22 -1.01 -18.41 13.62
N GLY A 23 -0.05 -19.26 13.96
CA GLY A 23 0.32 -20.44 13.16
C GLY A 23 1.24 -20.15 11.98
N ASN A 24 1.64 -18.88 11.76
CA ASN A 24 2.66 -18.53 10.77
C ASN A 24 4.07 -18.85 11.31
N ILE A 25 5.08 -18.82 10.45
CA ILE A 25 6.48 -18.90 10.84
C ILE A 25 7.18 -17.59 10.50
N ALA A 26 7.88 -17.01 11.49
CA ALA A 26 8.58 -15.75 11.36
C ALA A 26 10.08 -15.97 11.13
N TYR A 27 10.65 -15.24 10.15
CA TYR A 27 12.04 -15.29 9.73
C TYR A 27 12.69 -13.92 9.72
N THR A 28 14.01 -13.88 9.62
CA THR A 28 14.75 -12.66 9.30
C THR A 28 14.43 -12.26 7.84
N CYS A 29 14.11 -11.00 7.63
CA CYS A 29 13.69 -10.53 6.32
C CYS A 29 14.89 -10.31 5.38
N PRO A 30 14.95 -10.93 4.18
CA PRO A 30 16.06 -10.74 3.25
C PRO A 30 16.05 -9.35 2.56
N HIS A 31 15.00 -8.56 2.76
CA HIS A 31 14.90 -7.21 2.21
C HIS A 31 15.46 -6.13 3.13
N CYS A 32 15.26 -6.25 4.43
CA CYS A 32 15.69 -5.22 5.40
C CYS A 32 16.67 -5.73 6.44
N SER A 33 16.94 -7.05 6.46
CA SER A 33 17.89 -7.70 7.37
C SER A 33 17.71 -7.30 8.85
N HIS A 34 16.48 -7.00 9.26
CA HIS A 34 16.18 -6.60 10.63
C HIS A 34 16.56 -7.71 11.61
N HIS A 35 17.22 -7.36 12.71
CA HIS A 35 17.78 -8.31 13.69
C HIS A 35 16.75 -9.25 14.35
N LYS A 36 15.47 -8.85 14.41
CA LYS A 36 14.38 -9.72 14.90
C LYS A 36 13.64 -10.36 13.74
N PRO A 37 13.17 -11.62 13.87
CA PRO A 37 12.37 -12.28 12.84
C PRO A 37 11.00 -11.60 12.75
N LYS A 38 10.81 -10.80 11.69
CA LYS A 38 9.61 -10.02 11.43
C LYS A 38 8.98 -10.28 10.06
N LEU A 39 9.58 -11.18 9.27
CA LEU A 39 8.99 -11.70 8.05
C LEU A 39 8.14 -12.93 8.38
N GLU A 40 6.84 -12.78 8.42
CA GLU A 40 5.91 -13.89 8.63
C GLU A 40 5.52 -14.55 7.31
N ILE A 41 5.56 -15.88 7.27
CA ILE A 41 5.16 -16.70 6.13
C ILE A 41 4.05 -17.65 6.58
N ASN A 42 2.99 -17.72 5.79
CA ASN A 42 1.93 -18.71 5.99
C ASN A 42 2.20 -19.95 5.13
N PHE A 43 2.40 -21.08 5.77
CA PHE A 43 2.62 -22.38 5.12
C PHE A 43 1.38 -23.26 5.07
N THR A 44 0.23 -22.75 5.53
CA THR A 44 -1.01 -23.52 5.49
C THR A 44 -1.48 -23.65 4.03
N GLU A 45 -1.72 -24.86 3.61
CA GLU A 45 -2.28 -25.15 2.28
C GLU A 45 -3.64 -24.46 2.13
N ASN A 46 -3.78 -23.69 1.08
CA ASN A 46 -5.04 -23.07 0.69
C ASN A 46 -5.45 -23.52 -0.73
N LYS A 47 -6.71 -23.27 -1.09
CA LYS A 47 -7.25 -23.65 -2.40
C LYS A 47 -6.50 -23.01 -3.58
N GLU A 48 -5.85 -21.88 -3.35
CA GLU A 48 -5.12 -21.10 -4.35
C GLU A 48 -3.64 -21.50 -4.47
N GLY A 49 -3.13 -22.38 -3.59
CA GLY A 49 -1.72 -22.78 -3.57
C GLY A 49 -0.74 -21.66 -3.20
N ASN A 50 -1.23 -20.58 -2.62
CA ASN A 50 -0.41 -19.42 -2.24
C ASN A 50 0.21 -19.60 -0.86
N ASN A 51 1.46 -19.15 -0.71
CA ASN A 51 2.13 -19.00 0.58
C ASN A 51 2.39 -17.51 0.83
N PRO A 52 1.39 -16.75 1.31
CA PRO A 52 1.53 -15.34 1.53
C PRO A 52 2.54 -15.04 2.64
N TRP A 53 3.31 -13.99 2.42
CA TRP A 53 4.30 -13.52 3.37
C TRP A 53 4.25 -12.00 3.52
N HIS A 54 4.63 -11.52 4.70
CA HIS A 54 4.68 -10.10 5.01
C HIS A 54 5.79 -9.80 6.04
N CYS A 55 6.58 -8.77 5.78
CA CYS A 55 7.53 -8.24 6.75
C CYS A 55 6.93 -7.03 7.48
N TRP A 56 6.79 -7.13 8.79
CA TRP A 56 6.21 -6.09 9.65
C TRP A 56 7.12 -4.86 9.88
N VAL A 57 8.38 -4.91 9.40
CA VAL A 57 9.32 -3.79 9.51
C VAL A 57 9.39 -2.99 8.21
N CYS A 58 9.76 -3.63 7.09
CA CYS A 58 9.88 -2.93 5.81
C CYS A 58 8.60 -2.95 4.97
N ASN A 59 7.53 -3.54 5.49
CA ASN A 59 6.19 -3.61 4.90
C ASN A 59 6.13 -4.34 3.53
N LYS A 60 7.23 -5.00 3.11
CA LYS A 60 7.23 -5.82 1.90
C LYS A 60 6.41 -7.08 2.11
N LYS A 61 5.63 -7.41 1.11
CA LYS A 61 4.71 -8.55 1.13
C LYS A 61 4.57 -9.18 -0.24
N GLY A 62 4.15 -10.42 -0.28
CA GLY A 62 3.89 -11.15 -1.52
C GLY A 62 3.06 -12.40 -1.29
N LYS A 63 2.59 -13.01 -2.38
CA LYS A 63 1.81 -14.26 -2.36
C LYS A 63 2.66 -15.48 -2.75
N SER A 64 3.79 -15.25 -3.45
CA SER A 64 4.64 -16.33 -3.95
C SER A 64 5.88 -16.51 -3.10
N ILE A 65 6.03 -17.70 -2.52
CA ILE A 65 7.23 -18.12 -1.79
C ILE A 65 8.45 -18.22 -2.72
N LEU A 66 8.24 -18.58 -3.99
CA LEU A 66 9.32 -18.72 -4.97
C LEU A 66 10.00 -17.36 -5.24
N GLN A 67 9.25 -16.28 -5.27
CA GLN A 67 9.81 -14.92 -5.40
C GLN A 67 10.65 -14.54 -4.18
N LEU A 68 10.15 -14.87 -2.98
CA LEU A 68 10.88 -14.62 -1.74
C LEU A 68 12.20 -15.40 -1.71
N LEU A 69 12.19 -16.67 -2.08
CA LEU A 69 13.39 -17.53 -2.14
C LEU A 69 14.42 -16.99 -3.14
N ARG A 70 13.99 -16.57 -4.35
CA ARG A 70 14.89 -15.92 -5.33
C ARG A 70 15.53 -14.66 -4.75
N LYS A 71 14.75 -13.84 -4.07
CA LYS A 71 15.25 -12.61 -3.42
C LYS A 71 16.20 -12.91 -2.27
N ALA A 72 16.02 -14.01 -1.58
CA ALA A 72 16.89 -14.49 -0.53
C ALA A 72 18.19 -15.16 -1.05
N GLY A 73 18.38 -15.25 -2.37
CA GLY A 73 19.57 -15.85 -2.99
C GLY A 73 19.57 -17.36 -3.00
N ALA A 74 18.38 -18.02 -2.97
CA ALA A 74 18.31 -19.47 -3.07
C ALA A 74 18.86 -19.96 -4.42
N SER A 75 19.58 -21.11 -4.39
CA SER A 75 20.08 -21.75 -5.61
C SER A 75 18.94 -22.21 -6.53
N GLN A 76 19.23 -22.39 -7.83
CA GLN A 76 18.23 -22.88 -8.78
C GLN A 76 17.67 -24.26 -8.42
N ASP A 77 18.49 -25.14 -7.83
CA ASP A 77 18.05 -26.47 -7.37
C ASP A 77 16.99 -26.33 -6.27
N LYS A 78 17.22 -25.48 -5.27
CA LYS A 78 16.24 -25.20 -4.21
C LYS A 78 14.97 -24.54 -4.73
N ILE A 79 15.07 -23.67 -5.74
CA ILE A 79 13.91 -23.08 -6.39
C ILE A 79 13.13 -24.13 -7.17
N SER A 80 13.81 -25.03 -7.87
CA SER A 80 13.18 -26.14 -8.60
C SER A 80 12.51 -27.14 -7.64
N GLU A 81 13.16 -27.45 -6.54
CA GLU A 81 12.58 -28.27 -5.47
C GLU A 81 11.35 -27.58 -4.85
N ALA A 82 11.42 -26.28 -4.54
CA ALA A 82 10.28 -25.55 -3.99
C ALA A 82 9.07 -25.55 -4.93
N LYS A 83 9.27 -25.55 -6.26
CA LYS A 83 8.17 -25.64 -7.23
C LYS A 83 7.38 -26.95 -7.12
N THR A 84 8.01 -28.03 -6.68
CA THR A 84 7.30 -29.31 -6.51
C THR A 84 6.37 -29.30 -5.30
N TYR A 85 6.62 -28.43 -4.33
CA TYR A 85 5.84 -28.30 -3.09
C TYR A 85 4.75 -27.22 -3.15
N VAL A 86 4.83 -26.29 -4.11
CA VAL A 86 3.80 -25.29 -4.34
C VAL A 86 3.09 -25.60 -5.65
N LYS A 87 1.77 -25.53 -5.67
CA LYS A 87 1.04 -25.54 -6.94
C LYS A 87 1.55 -24.35 -7.75
N ASP A 88 2.00 -24.61 -8.97
CA ASP A 88 2.50 -23.57 -9.86
C ASP A 88 1.31 -22.66 -10.20
N VAL A 89 1.11 -21.65 -9.38
CA VAL A 89 0.34 -20.50 -9.80
C VAL A 89 1.23 -19.82 -10.81
N SER A 90 1.00 -20.13 -12.09
CA SER A 90 1.61 -19.38 -13.19
C SER A 90 1.43 -17.91 -12.86
N TYR A 91 2.54 -17.29 -12.43
CA TYR A 91 2.57 -15.87 -12.24
C TYR A 91 2.46 -15.26 -13.64
N VAL A 92 1.23 -15.04 -14.07
CA VAL A 92 1.01 -13.98 -15.01
C VAL A 92 1.57 -12.78 -14.27
N SER A 93 2.78 -12.36 -14.65
CA SER A 93 3.21 -11.00 -14.40
C SER A 93 2.12 -10.15 -15.02
N THR A 94 1.11 -9.83 -14.24
CA THR A 94 0.39 -8.61 -14.49
C THR A 94 1.50 -7.57 -14.39
N GLU A 95 2.14 -7.27 -15.54
CA GLU A 95 2.57 -5.92 -15.76
C GLU A 95 1.44 -5.11 -15.18
N LYS A 96 1.71 -4.41 -14.09
CA LYS A 96 0.78 -3.41 -13.63
C LYS A 96 0.61 -2.54 -14.85
N SER A 97 -0.48 -2.78 -15.60
CA SER A 97 -0.97 -1.76 -16.49
C SER A 97 -0.90 -0.53 -15.63
N VAL A 98 -0.13 0.44 -16.07
CA VAL A 98 -0.09 1.77 -15.46
C VAL A 98 -1.50 2.29 -15.69
N SER A 99 -2.44 1.80 -14.85
CA SER A 99 -3.75 2.41 -14.77
C SER A 99 -3.44 3.79 -14.25
N THR A 100 -3.51 4.75 -15.13
CA THR A 100 -3.35 6.15 -14.76
C THR A 100 -4.28 6.38 -13.58
N LEU A 101 -3.68 6.63 -12.42
CA LEU A 101 -4.44 6.93 -11.22
C LEU A 101 -5.38 8.08 -11.54
N LYS A 102 -6.65 7.94 -11.18
CA LYS A 102 -7.66 8.98 -11.36
C LYS A 102 -8.23 9.34 -10.01
N LEU A 103 -8.60 10.60 -9.86
CA LEU A 103 -9.42 11.02 -8.72
C LEU A 103 -10.79 10.31 -8.79
N PRO A 104 -11.47 10.17 -7.64
CA PRO A 104 -12.85 9.68 -7.63
C PRO A 104 -13.71 10.46 -8.62
N ALA A 105 -14.61 9.77 -9.33
CA ALA A 105 -15.48 10.41 -10.32
C ALA A 105 -16.37 11.51 -9.70
N GLU A 106 -16.70 11.33 -8.41
CA GLU A 106 -17.50 12.24 -7.60
C GLU A 106 -16.68 13.35 -6.91
N TYR A 107 -15.37 13.42 -7.18
CA TYR A 107 -14.52 14.46 -6.60
C TYR A 107 -14.88 15.84 -7.12
N THR A 108 -15.06 16.79 -6.21
CA THR A 108 -15.32 18.20 -6.49
C THR A 108 -14.36 19.06 -5.68
N ARG A 109 -13.69 20.01 -6.32
CA ARG A 109 -12.80 20.97 -5.65
C ARG A 109 -13.60 21.87 -4.69
N LEU A 110 -13.05 22.16 -3.52
CA LEU A 110 -13.68 23.00 -2.53
C LEU A 110 -13.69 24.49 -2.90
N ASP A 111 -12.74 24.94 -3.73
CA ASP A 111 -12.65 26.34 -4.18
C ASP A 111 -13.60 26.70 -5.34
N GLN A 112 -14.31 25.72 -5.92
CA GLN A 112 -15.32 26.01 -6.95
C GLN A 112 -16.52 26.77 -6.36
N LEU A 113 -16.87 27.89 -6.97
CA LEU A 113 -17.88 28.82 -6.45
C LEU A 113 -19.32 28.31 -6.61
N ASN A 114 -19.59 27.45 -7.56
CA ASN A 114 -20.95 27.13 -8.04
C ASN A 114 -21.70 26.06 -7.23
N ASN A 115 -21.10 25.49 -6.19
CA ASN A 115 -21.75 24.48 -5.37
C ASN A 115 -21.75 24.91 -3.90
N ASN A 116 -22.93 25.16 -3.32
CA ASN A 116 -23.11 25.53 -1.91
C ASN A 116 -23.88 24.45 -1.13
N SER A 117 -23.53 23.18 -1.37
CA SER A 117 -24.17 22.06 -0.68
C SER A 117 -23.86 22.05 0.82
N ILE A 118 -24.72 21.38 1.59
CA ILE A 118 -24.50 21.18 3.03
C ILE A 118 -23.19 20.42 3.26
N ILE A 119 -22.91 19.41 2.41
CA ILE A 119 -21.70 18.58 2.49
C ILE A 119 -20.44 19.43 2.26
N LYS A 120 -20.47 20.34 1.27
CA LYS A 120 -19.38 21.29 1.03
C LYS A 120 -19.10 22.16 2.25
N ARG A 121 -20.16 22.70 2.87
CA ARG A 121 -20.03 23.54 4.07
C ARG A 121 -19.41 22.77 5.25
N HIS A 122 -19.83 21.51 5.46
CA HIS A 122 -19.23 20.65 6.49
C HIS A 122 -17.76 20.33 6.19
N ALA A 123 -17.41 20.03 4.95
CA ALA A 123 -16.04 19.80 4.53
C ALA A 123 -15.15 21.04 4.76
N ALA A 124 -15.64 22.22 4.37
CA ALA A 124 -14.93 23.49 4.58
C ALA A 124 -14.77 23.82 6.07
N ALA A 125 -15.82 23.65 6.88
CA ALA A 125 -15.77 23.85 8.33
C ALA A 125 -14.77 22.90 9.00
N TYR A 126 -14.73 21.64 8.57
CA TYR A 126 -13.77 20.66 9.06
C TYR A 126 -12.33 21.09 8.80
N LEU A 127 -12.00 21.56 7.59
CA LEU A 127 -10.66 22.03 7.23
C LEU A 127 -10.30 23.32 8.01
N LYS A 128 -11.23 24.28 8.08
CA LYS A 128 -11.04 25.51 8.86
C LYS A 128 -10.71 25.22 10.32
N ASN A 129 -11.41 24.28 10.96
CA ASN A 129 -11.17 23.87 12.34
C ASN A 129 -9.80 23.18 12.53
N ARG A 130 -9.13 22.80 11.45
CA ARG A 130 -7.76 22.25 11.43
C ARG A 130 -6.70 23.27 11.02
N GLY A 131 -7.06 24.53 10.90
CA GLY A 131 -6.15 25.61 10.53
C GLY A 131 -5.84 25.69 9.03
N VAL A 132 -6.55 24.92 8.19
CA VAL A 132 -6.38 24.98 6.72
C VAL A 132 -7.17 26.18 6.19
N ASN A 133 -6.48 27.06 5.49
CA ASN A 133 -7.06 28.25 4.89
C ASN A 133 -7.44 28.06 3.42
N THR A 134 -8.06 29.07 2.81
CA THR A 134 -8.50 29.02 1.40
C THR A 134 -7.33 28.93 0.41
N THR A 135 -6.20 29.55 0.73
CA THR A 135 -4.98 29.47 -0.08
C THR A 135 -4.44 28.04 -0.11
N ASP A 136 -4.44 27.35 1.05
CA ASP A 136 -4.04 25.95 1.13
C ASP A 136 -4.99 25.06 0.31
N ILE A 137 -6.30 25.30 0.41
CA ILE A 137 -7.32 24.54 -0.34
C ILE A 137 -7.04 24.63 -1.85
N SER A 138 -6.80 25.84 -2.36
CA SER A 138 -6.50 26.02 -3.78
C SER A 138 -5.13 25.49 -4.17
N LYS A 139 -4.10 25.73 -3.33
CA LYS A 139 -2.72 25.27 -3.60
C LYS A 139 -2.61 23.76 -3.75
N TYR A 140 -3.31 23.01 -2.91
CA TYR A 140 -3.26 21.54 -2.88
C TYR A 140 -4.45 20.87 -3.56
N ASP A 141 -5.21 21.60 -4.37
CA ASP A 141 -6.41 21.09 -5.04
C ASP A 141 -7.34 20.29 -4.11
N MET A 142 -7.50 20.76 -2.87
CA MET A 142 -8.31 20.02 -1.91
C MET A 142 -9.78 20.00 -2.33
N GLY A 143 -10.37 18.82 -2.30
CA GLY A 143 -11.76 18.63 -2.67
C GLY A 143 -12.50 17.72 -1.70
N TYR A 144 -13.71 17.35 -2.08
CA TYR A 144 -14.59 16.50 -1.32
C TYR A 144 -15.47 15.67 -2.25
N CYS A 145 -16.13 14.65 -1.70
CA CYS A 145 -17.08 13.82 -2.43
C CYS A 145 -18.43 13.80 -1.72
N GLU A 146 -19.51 14.02 -2.48
CA GLU A 146 -20.89 14.02 -1.96
C GLU A 146 -21.54 12.64 -2.02
N SER A 147 -21.04 11.76 -2.83
CA SER A 147 -21.60 10.43 -3.08
C SER A 147 -20.51 9.38 -3.28
N GLY A 148 -20.91 8.17 -3.62
CA GLY A 148 -20.03 7.08 -3.99
C GLY A 148 -19.19 6.53 -2.83
N LEU A 149 -18.09 5.89 -3.21
CA LEU A 149 -17.18 5.20 -2.29
C LEU A 149 -16.47 6.16 -1.32
N TYR A 150 -16.28 7.42 -1.75
CA TYR A 150 -15.60 8.48 -0.99
C TYR A 150 -16.55 9.50 -0.40
N LYS A 151 -17.85 9.18 -0.30
CA LYS A 151 -18.84 10.06 0.30
C LYS A 151 -18.39 10.57 1.67
N ASN A 152 -18.60 11.87 1.92
CA ASN A 152 -18.25 12.57 3.16
C ASN A 152 -16.74 12.53 3.49
N MET A 153 -15.90 12.46 2.45
CA MET A 153 -14.44 12.51 2.60
C MET A 153 -13.86 13.78 1.96
N ILE A 154 -12.88 14.37 2.64
CA ILE A 154 -11.93 15.29 2.03
C ILE A 154 -10.96 14.47 1.21
N VAL A 155 -10.70 14.88 -0.02
CA VAL A 155 -9.71 14.28 -0.92
C VAL A 155 -8.61 15.31 -1.15
N ILE A 156 -7.37 14.90 -0.89
CA ILE A 156 -6.17 15.72 -1.09
C ILE A 156 -5.31 15.01 -2.14
N PRO A 157 -5.30 15.47 -3.39
CA PRO A 157 -4.45 14.93 -4.43
C PRO A 157 -2.97 15.27 -4.17
N THR A 158 -2.08 14.48 -4.74
CA THR A 158 -0.66 14.79 -4.82
C THR A 158 -0.17 14.51 -6.22
N TYR A 159 0.83 15.27 -6.66
CA TYR A 159 1.32 15.25 -8.03
C TYR A 159 2.83 15.03 -8.06
N ASP A 160 3.32 14.41 -9.14
CA ASP A 160 4.75 14.26 -9.43
C ASP A 160 5.37 15.57 -9.96
N ALA A 161 6.66 15.54 -10.31
CA ALA A 161 7.39 16.69 -10.84
C ALA A 161 6.78 17.24 -12.15
N ASP A 162 6.13 16.38 -12.94
CA ASP A 162 5.48 16.75 -14.20
C ASP A 162 4.03 17.23 -14.01
N GLY A 163 3.54 17.31 -12.76
CA GLY A 163 2.16 17.69 -12.45
C GLY A 163 1.13 16.58 -12.72
N ARG A 164 1.56 15.31 -12.87
CA ARG A 164 0.65 14.17 -13.03
C ARG A 164 0.23 13.65 -11.67
N LEU A 165 -1.05 13.29 -11.53
CA LEU A 165 -1.57 12.69 -10.28
C LEU A 165 -0.80 11.40 -9.96
N ASN A 166 -0.06 11.39 -8.84
CA ASN A 166 0.70 10.23 -8.38
C ASN A 166 0.08 9.54 -7.17
N TYR A 167 -0.74 10.27 -6.37
CA TYR A 167 -1.49 9.73 -5.25
C TYR A 167 -2.66 10.65 -4.87
N PHE A 168 -3.50 10.20 -3.94
CA PHE A 168 -4.38 11.05 -3.15
C PHE A 168 -4.66 10.43 -1.79
N THR A 169 -4.94 11.26 -0.81
CA THR A 169 -5.43 10.83 0.50
C THR A 169 -6.88 11.23 0.64
N ALA A 170 -7.73 10.30 1.01
CA ALA A 170 -9.11 10.59 1.34
C ALA A 170 -9.37 10.34 2.83
N ARG A 171 -9.92 11.35 3.52
CA ARG A 171 -10.21 11.31 4.94
C ARG A 171 -11.64 11.75 5.21
N SER A 172 -12.39 10.96 5.99
CA SER A 172 -13.72 11.35 6.45
C SER A 172 -13.66 12.57 7.39
N PHE A 173 -14.57 13.52 7.18
CA PHE A 173 -14.80 14.64 8.08
C PHE A 173 -15.91 14.35 9.11
N GLU A 174 -16.51 13.18 9.10
CA GLU A 174 -17.44 12.73 10.11
C GLU A 174 -16.71 12.32 11.39
N LYS A 175 -17.26 12.68 12.56
CA LYS A 175 -16.68 12.35 13.86
C LYS A 175 -16.68 10.84 14.12
N GLU A 176 -17.78 10.17 13.83
CA GLU A 176 -18.05 8.76 14.11
C GLU A 176 -17.83 7.85 12.88
N ALA A 177 -17.01 8.27 11.93
CA ALA A 177 -16.77 7.49 10.72
C ALA A 177 -16.13 6.14 11.04
N PHE A 178 -16.76 5.05 10.62
CA PHE A 178 -16.21 3.70 10.72
C PHE A 178 -14.91 3.54 9.95
N VAL A 179 -14.82 4.16 8.76
CA VAL A 179 -13.60 4.23 7.94
C VAL A 179 -13.10 5.67 7.91
N LYS A 180 -12.05 5.97 8.68
CA LYS A 180 -11.48 7.34 8.73
C LYS A 180 -10.65 7.70 7.51
N TYR A 181 -9.98 6.74 6.89
CA TYR A 181 -9.13 6.96 5.71
C TYR A 181 -9.43 5.91 4.65
N ARG A 182 -9.49 6.37 3.40
CA ARG A 182 -9.65 5.52 2.22
C ARG A 182 -8.73 6.02 1.11
N ASN A 183 -7.62 5.34 0.94
CA ASN A 183 -6.60 5.72 -0.03
C ASN A 183 -6.65 4.79 -1.25
N PRO A 184 -6.11 5.22 -2.41
CA PRO A 184 -6.08 4.38 -3.62
C PRO A 184 -5.21 3.15 -3.41
N GLN A 185 -5.52 2.08 -4.14
CA GLN A 185 -4.77 0.81 -4.13
C GLN A 185 -3.55 0.91 -5.07
N THR A 186 -2.64 1.85 -4.79
CA THR A 186 -1.44 2.07 -5.58
C THR A 186 -0.19 2.15 -4.70
N SER A 187 0.99 2.18 -5.30
CA SER A 187 2.24 2.35 -4.57
C SER A 187 2.24 3.67 -3.79
N ARG A 188 2.84 3.63 -2.59
CA ARG A 188 3.15 4.83 -1.80
C ARG A 188 4.62 5.24 -1.93
N ASP A 189 5.33 4.64 -2.85
CA ASP A 189 6.72 4.93 -3.16
C ASP A 189 6.78 6.14 -4.09
N ILE A 190 6.38 7.28 -3.55
CA ILE A 190 6.19 8.55 -4.26
C ILE A 190 6.71 9.70 -3.40
N ILE A 191 7.06 10.80 -4.03
CA ILE A 191 7.28 12.09 -3.39
C ILE A 191 5.98 12.90 -3.53
N PRO A 192 5.25 13.19 -2.43
CA PRO A 192 4.01 13.97 -2.53
C PRO A 192 4.29 15.41 -2.95
N ASN A 193 3.51 15.91 -3.91
CA ASN A 193 3.60 17.30 -4.39
C ASN A 193 5.01 17.71 -4.84
N GLU A 194 5.69 16.81 -5.52
CA GLU A 194 7.05 16.98 -6.02
C GLU A 194 7.19 18.23 -6.90
N HIS A 195 6.15 18.60 -7.65
CA HIS A 195 6.10 19.82 -8.47
C HIS A 195 6.27 21.12 -7.70
N PHE A 196 6.14 21.12 -6.36
CA PHE A 196 6.45 22.27 -5.51
C PHE A 196 7.90 22.31 -5.03
N ILE A 197 8.67 21.25 -5.26
CA ILE A 197 10.04 21.12 -4.78
C ILE A 197 10.99 21.80 -5.76
N ASN A 198 11.74 22.76 -5.28
CA ASN A 198 12.86 23.32 -6.05
C ASN A 198 14.13 22.52 -5.76
N TRP A 199 14.43 21.58 -6.63
CA TRP A 199 15.61 20.71 -6.50
C TRP A 199 16.96 21.43 -6.62
N ASN A 200 16.98 22.70 -7.03
CA ASN A 200 18.18 23.53 -7.11
C ASN A 200 18.54 24.20 -5.79
N LEU A 201 17.67 24.09 -4.78
CA LEU A 201 17.93 24.61 -3.44
C LEU A 201 18.50 23.51 -2.54
N PRO A 202 19.42 23.85 -1.61
CA PRO A 202 19.89 22.87 -0.64
C PRO A 202 18.72 22.38 0.22
N ILE A 203 18.64 21.06 0.39
CA ILE A 203 17.69 20.42 1.30
C ILE A 203 18.30 20.49 2.70
N ILE A 204 17.62 21.15 3.61
CA ILE A 204 18.02 21.29 5.02
C ILE A 204 17.37 20.18 5.82
#